data_87b163d0fae147520a4ddff5ae7d32e4
#
_entry.id   87b163d0fae147520a4ddff5ae7d32e4
#
_cell.length_a   1.000
_cell.length_b   1.000
_cell.length_c   1.000
_cell.angle_alpha   90.00
_cell.angle_beta   90.00
_cell.angle_gamma   90.00
#
_symmetry.space_group_name_H-M   'P 1'
#
loop_
_entity.id
_entity.type
_entity.pdbx_description
1 polymer ?
#
loop_
_entity_poly.entity_id
_entity_poly.type
_entity_poly.pdbx_seq_one_letter_code
_entity_poly.pdbx_strand_id
1 'polypeptide(L)'
;VTNPQHDTRIDFIYLSEPEMIEAGVGDLAKCVETMEETLILLARGDYRMAGASGNSHGAQINFPDNPEHEGMPANGPDRRFMAMPAYIGGRFRTTGVKWYGSNVENRKRDLPRSIHLFILNDSDTGAPLAVMSANTLSAYRTGAVPGVGVKHLAVENAETVGIIGPGVMSRTIFSASLTQRPTIKNLKIKGRSAGSTERAAQWFREKFPEVNVEVVETEQEAIEGSDIIIGGTSTSPDGPSGFPYFKTEWLKPGALVLAPAAARFDDDFVTSDARLVVDFKGLYAEWFNENGPDVTYEQLLGIPGNRWWDMVQEGTLKESDLANIGDIADGLVQGRTNDEEIFFYSIGGMPVEDVSWATDLYENAVSKGIGTKLNLWDVPELS
;
A
#
# COMPACT_ATOMS: atom_id res chain seq x y z
N VAL A 1 51.54 -21.50 4.80
CA VAL A 1 50.21 -21.43 4.13
C VAL A 1 49.47 -20.31 4.83
N THR A 2 49.57 -19.12 4.31
CA THR A 2 48.78 -17.98 4.80
C THR A 2 47.33 -18.19 4.34
N ASN A 3 46.42 -18.37 5.31
CA ASN A 3 44.99 -18.37 5.06
C ASN A 3 44.64 -17.00 4.43
N PRO A 4 43.93 -16.95 3.30
CA PRO A 4 43.46 -15.67 2.80
C PRO A 4 42.62 -15.00 3.89
N GLN A 5 43.02 -13.84 4.38
CA GLN A 5 42.20 -13.05 5.29
C GLN A 5 40.91 -12.72 4.52
N HIS A 6 39.80 -13.34 4.93
CA HIS A 6 38.50 -12.90 4.47
C HIS A 6 38.31 -11.47 4.93
N ASP A 7 37.95 -10.59 4.00
CA ASP A 7 37.55 -9.23 4.33
C ASP A 7 36.25 -9.31 5.13
N THR A 8 36.33 -8.96 6.42
CA THR A 8 35.17 -8.99 7.34
C THR A 8 34.53 -7.61 7.49
N ARG A 9 35.07 -6.61 6.79
CA ARG A 9 34.56 -5.25 6.82
C ARG A 9 33.16 -5.20 6.23
N ILE A 10 32.23 -4.56 6.94
CA ILE A 10 30.89 -4.28 6.47
C ILE A 10 30.67 -2.76 6.44
N ASP A 11 30.38 -2.27 5.25
CA ASP A 11 29.90 -0.91 5.02
C ASP A 11 28.49 -0.97 4.42
N PHE A 12 27.69 0.05 4.70
CA PHE A 12 26.35 0.24 4.11
C PHE A 12 26.12 1.70 3.76
N ILE A 13 25.08 2.02 3.01
CA ILE A 13 24.74 3.41 2.69
C ILE A 13 23.54 3.88 3.51
N TYR A 14 23.57 5.15 3.93
CA TYR A 14 22.39 5.84 4.42
C TYR A 14 21.84 6.72 3.30
N LEU A 15 20.50 6.65 3.08
CA LEU A 15 19.78 7.49 2.13
C LEU A 15 18.76 8.36 2.88
N SER A 16 19.03 9.66 2.92
CA SER A 16 18.09 10.68 3.40
C SER A 16 16.92 10.87 2.42
N GLU A 17 15.85 11.57 2.81
CA GLU A 17 14.70 11.80 1.92
C GLU A 17 15.09 12.54 0.61
N PRO A 18 15.95 13.60 0.61
CA PRO A 18 16.45 14.17 -0.62
C PRO A 18 17.19 13.18 -1.52
N GLU A 19 18.04 12.31 -0.94
CA GLU A 19 18.76 11.27 -1.68
C GLU A 19 17.83 10.18 -2.21
N MET A 20 16.75 9.84 -1.49
CA MET A 20 15.69 8.96 -2.00
C MET A 20 14.97 9.57 -3.21
N ILE A 21 14.74 10.89 -3.20
CA ILE A 21 14.15 11.61 -4.35
C ILE A 21 15.11 11.57 -5.54
N GLU A 22 16.39 11.82 -5.33
CA GLU A 22 17.43 11.75 -6.37
C GLU A 22 17.62 10.31 -6.90
N ALA A 23 17.49 9.31 -6.02
CA ALA A 23 17.47 7.89 -6.40
C ALA A 23 16.24 7.49 -7.22
N GLY A 24 15.21 8.35 -7.31
CA GLY A 24 14.05 8.13 -8.18
C GLY A 24 12.82 7.56 -7.48
N VAL A 25 12.67 7.73 -6.15
CA VAL A 25 11.54 7.20 -5.38
C VAL A 25 10.17 7.63 -5.93
N GLY A 26 10.11 8.78 -6.62
CA GLY A 26 8.90 9.34 -7.23
C GLY A 26 8.60 8.85 -8.65
N ASP A 27 9.42 7.98 -9.23
CA ASP A 27 9.14 7.38 -10.55
C ASP A 27 8.03 6.32 -10.43
N LEU A 28 6.79 6.79 -10.51
CA LEU A 28 5.62 5.93 -10.34
C LEU A 28 5.43 4.93 -11.49
N ALA A 29 5.85 5.24 -12.71
CA ALA A 29 5.77 4.29 -13.80
C ALA A 29 6.66 3.08 -13.48
N LYS A 30 7.91 3.33 -13.09
CA LYS A 30 8.84 2.28 -12.67
C LYS A 30 8.37 1.56 -11.41
N CYS A 31 7.84 2.29 -10.43
CA CYS A 31 7.31 1.70 -9.20
C CYS A 31 6.14 0.74 -9.48
N VAL A 32 5.23 1.06 -10.42
CA VAL A 32 4.15 0.17 -10.84
C VAL A 32 4.71 -1.11 -11.48
N GLU A 33 5.72 -1.02 -12.34
CA GLU A 33 6.40 -2.19 -12.91
C GLU A 33 7.01 -3.08 -11.82
N THR A 34 7.69 -2.47 -10.84
CA THR A 34 8.28 -3.16 -9.70
C THR A 34 7.22 -3.84 -8.83
N MET A 35 6.09 -3.15 -8.57
CA MET A 35 4.98 -3.73 -7.82
C MET A 35 4.31 -4.89 -8.57
N GLU A 36 4.14 -4.78 -9.88
CA GLU A 36 3.62 -5.87 -10.71
C GLU A 36 4.50 -7.11 -10.60
N GLU A 37 5.81 -6.97 -10.77
CA GLU A 37 6.76 -8.06 -10.61
C GLU A 37 6.70 -8.68 -9.20
N THR A 38 6.61 -7.83 -8.17
CA THR A 38 6.46 -8.26 -6.77
C THR A 38 5.22 -9.10 -6.55
N LEU A 39 4.07 -8.66 -7.07
CA LEU A 39 2.78 -9.36 -6.94
C LEU A 39 2.79 -10.69 -7.72
N ILE A 40 3.46 -10.75 -8.86
CA ILE A 40 3.69 -12.01 -9.60
C ILE A 40 4.56 -12.97 -8.78
N LEU A 41 5.63 -12.49 -8.13
CA LEU A 41 6.46 -13.33 -7.25
C LEU A 41 5.68 -13.85 -6.04
N LEU A 42 4.77 -13.05 -5.46
CA LEU A 42 3.85 -13.53 -4.43
C LEU A 42 2.96 -14.66 -4.95
N ALA A 43 2.35 -14.49 -6.12
CA ALA A 43 1.52 -15.52 -6.76
C ALA A 43 2.30 -16.82 -6.97
N ARG A 44 3.59 -16.72 -7.30
CA ARG A 44 4.51 -17.86 -7.48
C ARG A 44 5.09 -18.43 -6.18
N GLY A 45 4.84 -17.81 -5.02
CA GLY A 45 5.33 -18.25 -3.71
C GLY A 45 6.81 -17.96 -3.43
N ASP A 46 7.45 -17.10 -4.25
CA ASP A 46 8.88 -16.74 -4.10
C ASP A 46 9.06 -15.49 -3.21
N TYR A 47 8.58 -15.61 -1.99
CA TYR A 47 8.64 -14.57 -0.95
C TYR A 47 8.56 -15.19 0.45
N ARG A 48 8.84 -14.40 1.48
CA ARG A 48 8.48 -14.69 2.88
C ARG A 48 8.17 -13.38 3.60
N MET A 49 7.10 -13.38 4.39
CA MET A 49 6.80 -12.31 5.35
C MET A 49 6.89 -12.84 6.78
N ALA A 50 6.56 -12.02 7.78
CA ALA A 50 6.55 -12.43 9.17
C ALA A 50 5.48 -13.50 9.47
N GLY A 51 5.47 -13.99 10.71
CA GLY A 51 4.50 -14.96 11.19
C GLY A 51 4.83 -16.41 10.81
N ALA A 52 4.12 -17.36 11.41
CA ALA A 52 4.34 -18.78 11.21
C ALA A 52 3.95 -19.24 9.78
N SER A 53 2.97 -18.60 9.19
CA SER A 53 2.54 -18.86 7.80
C SER A 53 3.46 -18.24 6.76
N GLY A 54 4.27 -17.24 7.14
CA GLY A 54 5.05 -16.42 6.22
C GLY A 54 4.23 -15.35 5.50
N ASN A 55 3.01 -15.04 5.98
CA ASN A 55 2.05 -14.11 5.35
C ASN A 55 1.65 -12.94 6.24
N SER A 56 2.19 -12.84 7.47
CA SER A 56 1.83 -11.76 8.39
C SER A 56 2.27 -10.39 7.86
N HIS A 57 1.39 -9.40 8.04
CA HIS A 57 1.66 -8.01 7.71
C HIS A 57 2.83 -7.43 8.53
N GLY A 58 3.07 -7.94 9.73
CA GLY A 58 4.15 -7.53 10.62
C GLY A 58 3.77 -7.56 12.09
N ALA A 59 4.70 -7.14 12.94
CA ALA A 59 4.55 -7.09 14.39
C ALA A 59 4.29 -5.67 14.86
N GLN A 60 3.28 -5.51 15.74
CA GLN A 60 2.83 -4.21 16.23
C GLN A 60 3.05 -4.06 17.73
N ILE A 61 3.50 -2.87 18.14
CA ILE A 61 3.50 -2.43 19.54
C ILE A 61 2.35 -1.44 19.72
N ASN A 62 1.38 -1.82 20.55
CA ASN A 62 0.28 -0.97 21.00
C ASN A 62 0.52 -0.52 22.44
N PHE A 63 -0.07 0.61 22.81
CA PHE A 63 -0.03 1.13 24.16
C PHE A 63 -1.38 0.92 24.86
N PRO A 64 -1.42 0.69 26.19
CA PRO A 64 -2.68 0.55 26.92
C PRO A 64 -3.40 1.90 27.05
N ASP A 65 -4.73 1.85 27.18
CA ASP A 65 -5.54 3.06 27.43
C ASP A 65 -5.16 3.75 28.74
N ASN A 66 -4.85 2.96 29.75
CA ASN A 66 -4.46 3.42 31.09
C ASN A 66 -3.07 2.85 31.44
N PRO A 67 -1.98 3.55 31.14
CA PRO A 67 -0.63 3.10 31.46
C PRO A 67 -0.43 3.00 32.98
N GLU A 68 0.12 1.86 33.42
CA GLU A 68 0.43 1.62 34.84
C GLU A 68 1.80 2.18 35.27
N HIS A 69 2.65 2.54 34.28
CA HIS A 69 4.02 3.02 34.57
C HIS A 69 4.19 4.47 34.12
N GLU A 70 4.89 5.24 34.95
CA GLU A 70 5.26 6.62 34.65
C GLU A 70 6.09 6.68 33.32
N GLY A 71 5.70 7.58 32.42
CA GLY A 71 6.38 7.77 31.13
C GLY A 71 5.97 6.80 30.05
N MET A 72 5.19 5.75 30.35
CA MET A 72 4.59 4.91 29.29
C MET A 72 3.53 5.71 28.54
N PRO A 73 3.58 5.75 27.19
CA PRO A 73 2.55 6.42 26.42
C PRO A 73 1.18 5.74 26.60
N ALA A 74 0.13 6.54 26.71
CA ALA A 74 -1.23 6.01 26.61
C ALA A 74 -1.58 5.72 25.15
N ASN A 75 -2.54 4.80 24.94
CA ASN A 75 -3.18 4.58 23.65
C ASN A 75 -3.73 5.90 23.09
N GLY A 76 -3.93 5.96 21.80
CA GLY A 76 -4.50 7.11 21.10
C GLY A 76 -4.79 6.77 19.65
N PRO A 77 -5.49 7.65 18.93
CA PRO A 77 -5.81 7.39 17.55
C PRO A 77 -4.56 7.12 16.71
N ASP A 78 -4.47 5.91 16.15
CA ASP A 78 -3.34 5.45 15.35
C ASP A 78 -1.96 5.59 16.03
N ARG A 79 -1.91 5.41 17.36
CA ARG A 79 -0.66 5.44 18.13
C ARG A 79 -0.09 4.05 18.27
N ARG A 80 0.92 3.73 17.46
CA ARG A 80 1.58 2.43 17.46
C ARG A 80 3.00 2.51 16.91
N PHE A 81 3.77 1.46 17.15
CA PHE A 81 4.96 1.14 16.35
C PHE A 81 4.75 -0.17 15.62
N MET A 82 5.39 -0.31 14.44
CA MET A 82 5.25 -1.51 13.63
C MET A 82 6.54 -1.87 12.92
N ALA A 83 6.89 -3.16 12.97
CA ALA A 83 7.93 -3.79 12.18
C ALA A 83 7.31 -4.65 11.07
N MET A 84 7.70 -4.40 9.83
CA MET A 84 7.19 -5.11 8.65
C MET A 84 8.36 -5.76 7.91
N PRO A 85 8.83 -6.95 8.35
CA PRO A 85 9.93 -7.66 7.71
C PRO A 85 9.43 -8.51 6.55
N ALA A 86 10.26 -8.61 5.49
CA ALA A 86 10.02 -9.52 4.39
C ALA A 86 11.30 -9.88 3.63
N TYR A 87 11.23 -11.00 2.91
CA TYR A 87 12.12 -11.43 1.83
C TYR A 87 11.32 -11.44 0.53
N ILE A 88 11.95 -11.01 -0.55
CA ILE A 88 11.45 -11.16 -1.92
C ILE A 88 12.51 -11.82 -2.80
N GLY A 89 12.10 -12.80 -3.61
CA GLY A 89 12.95 -13.55 -4.51
C GLY A 89 13.11 -12.93 -5.90
N GLY A 90 13.05 -13.75 -6.93
CA GLY A 90 13.23 -13.30 -8.32
C GLY A 90 14.57 -12.63 -8.55
N ARG A 91 14.56 -11.44 -9.18
CA ARG A 91 15.77 -10.64 -9.36
C ARG A 91 16.21 -9.88 -8.11
N PHE A 92 15.31 -9.66 -7.15
CA PHE A 92 15.59 -8.87 -5.94
C PHE A 92 16.51 -9.60 -4.96
N ARG A 93 16.14 -10.79 -4.52
CA ARG A 93 16.90 -11.64 -3.56
C ARG A 93 17.37 -10.89 -2.33
N THR A 94 16.53 -10.02 -1.80
CA THR A 94 16.83 -9.16 -0.65
C THR A 94 15.84 -9.37 0.48
N THR A 95 16.30 -9.07 1.67
CA THR A 95 15.49 -9.04 2.89
C THR A 95 15.48 -7.63 3.44
N GLY A 96 14.40 -7.22 4.08
CA GLY A 96 14.38 -5.90 4.68
C GLY A 96 13.27 -5.76 5.71
N VAL A 97 13.31 -4.65 6.43
CA VAL A 97 12.29 -4.29 7.40
C VAL A 97 11.95 -2.81 7.33
N LYS A 98 10.67 -2.51 7.20
CA LYS A 98 10.15 -1.18 7.48
C LYS A 98 9.82 -1.10 8.95
N TRP A 99 10.44 -0.15 9.66
CA TRP A 99 10.12 0.20 11.04
C TRP A 99 9.50 1.59 11.08
N TYR A 100 8.34 1.73 11.70
CA TYR A 100 7.72 3.04 11.82
C TYR A 100 6.93 3.23 13.10
N GLY A 101 6.89 4.50 13.56
CA GLY A 101 5.96 4.97 14.56
C GLY A 101 4.85 5.81 13.93
N SER A 102 3.61 5.64 14.40
CA SER A 102 2.44 6.40 13.97
C SER A 102 1.74 7.06 15.13
N ASN A 103 1.30 8.30 14.95
CA ASN A 103 0.53 9.05 15.93
C ASN A 103 -0.16 10.24 15.23
N VAL A 104 -1.49 10.30 15.26
CA VAL A 104 -2.25 11.40 14.66
C VAL A 104 -1.89 12.75 15.28
N GLU A 105 -1.50 12.78 16.56
CA GLU A 105 -1.11 13.99 17.30
C GLU A 105 0.19 14.64 16.77
N ASN A 106 0.99 13.93 15.99
CA ASN A 106 2.18 14.49 15.33
C ASN A 106 1.85 15.73 14.50
N ARG A 107 0.64 15.77 13.91
CA ARG A 107 0.17 16.94 13.13
C ARG A 107 0.12 18.24 13.92
N LYS A 108 -0.05 18.17 15.24
CA LYS A 108 0.00 19.34 16.13
C LYS A 108 1.43 19.90 16.31
N ARG A 109 2.43 19.15 15.83
CA ARG A 109 3.87 19.48 15.88
C ARG A 109 4.45 19.67 14.48
N ASP A 110 3.60 19.82 13.47
CA ASP A 110 3.97 19.88 12.04
C ASP A 110 4.79 18.68 11.56
N LEU A 111 4.64 17.53 12.22
CA LEU A 111 5.26 16.27 11.82
C LEU A 111 4.27 15.40 11.04
N PRO A 112 4.79 14.54 10.14
CA PRO A 112 3.97 13.52 9.51
C PRO A 112 3.28 12.62 10.55
N ARG A 113 2.07 12.12 10.23
CA ARG A 113 1.37 11.16 11.07
C ARG A 113 2.23 9.94 11.40
N SER A 114 2.97 9.45 10.42
CA SER A 114 3.87 8.32 10.57
C SER A 114 5.27 8.71 10.10
N ILE A 115 6.28 8.19 10.79
CA ILE A 115 7.69 8.41 10.47
C ILE A 115 8.31 7.04 10.27
N HIS A 116 8.83 6.80 9.08
CA HIS A 116 9.29 5.50 8.61
C HIS A 116 10.79 5.46 8.38
N LEU A 117 11.39 4.35 8.76
CA LEU A 117 12.75 3.97 8.39
C LEU A 117 12.70 2.59 7.72
N PHE A 118 13.56 2.35 6.74
CA PHE A 118 13.72 1.07 6.09
C PHE A 118 15.16 0.59 6.20
N ILE A 119 15.37 -0.69 6.51
CA ILE A 119 16.67 -1.36 6.49
C ILE A 119 16.60 -2.44 5.42
N LEU A 120 17.51 -2.38 4.46
CA LEU A 120 17.70 -3.39 3.41
C LEU A 120 18.91 -4.24 3.74
N ASN A 121 18.78 -5.55 3.62
CA ASN A 121 19.85 -6.52 3.93
C ASN A 121 20.10 -7.46 2.76
N ASP A 122 21.34 -7.86 2.63
CA ASP A 122 21.74 -9.03 1.85
C ASP A 122 21.17 -10.29 2.50
N SER A 123 20.48 -11.13 1.72
CA SER A 123 19.76 -12.29 2.25
C SER A 123 20.67 -13.47 2.60
N ASP A 124 21.86 -13.54 2.02
CA ASP A 124 22.80 -14.66 2.25
C ASP A 124 23.62 -14.43 3.53
N THR A 125 24.08 -13.20 3.74
CA THR A 125 24.98 -12.86 4.85
C THR A 125 24.29 -12.19 6.03
N GLY A 126 23.11 -11.58 5.78
CA GLY A 126 22.43 -10.72 6.74
C GLY A 126 23.03 -9.31 6.87
N ALA A 127 24.09 -9.00 6.11
CA ALA A 127 24.72 -7.69 6.15
C ALA A 127 23.75 -6.58 5.71
N PRO A 128 23.73 -5.40 6.39
CA PRO A 128 22.97 -4.27 5.90
C PRO A 128 23.57 -3.75 4.59
N LEU A 129 22.73 -3.52 3.60
CA LEU A 129 23.05 -2.86 2.34
C LEU A 129 22.77 -1.37 2.43
N ALA A 130 21.63 -1.02 3.02
CA ALA A 130 21.21 0.36 3.18
C ALA A 130 20.30 0.59 4.38
N VAL A 131 20.34 1.82 4.91
CA VAL A 131 19.32 2.39 5.81
C VAL A 131 18.71 3.60 5.10
N MET A 132 17.38 3.64 4.94
CA MET A 132 16.70 4.60 4.10
C MET A 132 15.62 5.37 4.84
N SER A 133 15.48 6.67 4.55
CA SER A 133 14.26 7.40 4.86
C SER A 133 13.09 6.78 4.07
N ALA A 134 12.01 6.40 4.74
CA ALA A 134 11.01 5.56 4.10
C ALA A 134 9.59 6.16 4.02
N ASN A 135 9.39 7.43 4.33
CA ASN A 135 8.09 8.08 4.19
C ASN A 135 7.65 8.14 2.72
N THR A 136 8.53 8.62 1.86
CA THR A 136 8.29 8.69 0.41
C THR A 136 8.25 7.29 -0.22
N LEU A 137 9.16 6.39 0.14
CA LEU A 137 9.15 4.99 -0.30
C LEU A 137 7.78 4.35 -0.03
N SER A 138 7.32 4.42 1.23
CA SER A 138 6.03 3.85 1.63
C SER A 138 4.85 4.50 0.91
N ALA A 139 4.87 5.82 0.69
CA ALA A 139 3.80 6.53 0.01
C ALA A 139 3.69 6.13 -1.47
N TYR A 140 4.81 6.07 -2.17
CA TYR A 140 4.82 5.78 -3.62
C TYR A 140 4.52 4.31 -3.91
N ARG A 141 5.11 3.34 -3.16
CA ARG A 141 4.77 1.92 -3.37
C ARG A 141 3.29 1.63 -3.05
N THR A 142 2.73 2.29 -2.02
CA THR A 142 1.31 2.14 -1.67
C THR A 142 0.40 2.68 -2.77
N GLY A 143 0.80 3.73 -3.49
CA GLY A 143 0.08 4.20 -4.66
C GLY A 143 0.27 3.34 -5.91
N ALA A 144 1.42 2.69 -6.04
CA ALA A 144 1.77 1.87 -7.21
C ALA A 144 1.04 0.51 -7.24
N VAL A 145 0.75 -0.10 -6.08
CA VAL A 145 -0.04 -1.36 -6.01
C VAL A 145 -1.43 -1.21 -6.63
N PRO A 146 -2.24 -0.20 -6.27
CA PRO A 146 -3.46 0.09 -7.01
C PRO A 146 -3.22 0.43 -8.49
N GLY A 147 -2.06 1.02 -8.83
CA GLY A 147 -1.64 1.25 -10.21
C GLY A 147 -1.56 -0.03 -11.04
N VAL A 148 -1.09 -1.14 -10.46
CA VAL A 148 -1.16 -2.46 -11.10
C VAL A 148 -2.61 -2.86 -11.37
N GLY A 149 -3.53 -2.61 -10.42
CA GLY A 149 -4.95 -2.81 -10.62
C GLY A 149 -5.50 -1.97 -11.78
N VAL A 150 -5.11 -0.70 -11.88
CA VAL A 150 -5.50 0.16 -13.02
C VAL A 150 -5.00 -0.41 -14.35
N LYS A 151 -3.75 -0.90 -14.40
CA LYS A 151 -3.16 -1.51 -15.60
C LYS A 151 -3.97 -2.69 -16.12
N HIS A 152 -4.44 -3.58 -15.24
CA HIS A 152 -5.07 -4.84 -15.62
C HIS A 152 -6.60 -4.83 -15.57
N LEU A 153 -7.20 -3.93 -14.77
CA LEU A 153 -8.63 -3.99 -14.44
C LEU A 153 -9.43 -2.77 -14.90
N ALA A 154 -8.80 -1.60 -15.13
CA ALA A 154 -9.52 -0.45 -15.65
C ALA A 154 -9.81 -0.59 -17.15
N VAL A 155 -10.92 -0.01 -17.63
CA VAL A 155 -11.17 0.13 -19.06
C VAL A 155 -10.04 0.92 -19.73
N GLU A 156 -9.71 0.59 -20.97
CA GLU A 156 -8.58 1.21 -21.66
C GLU A 156 -8.75 2.71 -21.89
N ASN A 157 -9.98 3.12 -22.15
CA ASN A 157 -10.36 4.51 -22.39
C ASN A 157 -10.88 5.23 -21.14
N ALA A 158 -10.44 4.83 -19.94
CA ALA A 158 -10.83 5.50 -18.69
C ALA A 158 -10.48 7.00 -18.74
N GLU A 159 -11.48 7.86 -18.53
CA GLU A 159 -11.32 9.33 -18.59
C GLU A 159 -11.59 10.03 -17.27
N THR A 160 -12.35 9.41 -16.37
CA THR A 160 -12.81 10.06 -15.13
C THR A 160 -12.43 9.26 -13.90
N VAL A 161 -11.81 9.94 -12.94
CA VAL A 161 -11.48 9.37 -11.62
C VAL A 161 -12.29 10.07 -10.55
N GLY A 162 -12.90 9.31 -9.64
CA GLY A 162 -13.52 9.81 -8.42
C GLY A 162 -12.66 9.50 -7.19
N ILE A 163 -12.40 10.48 -6.35
CA ILE A 163 -11.65 10.30 -5.08
C ILE A 163 -12.53 10.61 -3.90
N ILE A 164 -12.62 9.68 -2.95
CA ILE A 164 -13.20 9.89 -1.63
C ILE A 164 -12.07 9.83 -0.60
N GLY A 165 -11.79 10.96 0.06
CA GLY A 165 -10.64 11.10 0.97
C GLY A 165 -9.33 11.43 0.25
N PRO A 166 -9.12 12.69 -0.20
CA PRO A 166 -7.99 13.10 -1.03
C PRO A 166 -6.69 13.32 -0.21
N GLY A 167 -6.29 12.31 0.55
CA GLY A 167 -5.05 12.28 1.33
C GLY A 167 -3.80 11.94 0.48
N VAL A 168 -2.66 11.73 1.16
CA VAL A 168 -1.39 11.35 0.51
C VAL A 168 -1.56 10.08 -0.33
N MET A 169 -2.21 9.06 0.22
CA MET A 169 -2.44 7.79 -0.47
C MET A 169 -3.24 7.99 -1.77
N SER A 170 -4.35 8.71 -1.73
CA SER A 170 -5.15 8.98 -2.95
C SER A 170 -4.38 9.78 -3.99
N ARG A 171 -3.48 10.70 -3.56
CA ARG A 171 -2.61 11.46 -4.47
C ARG A 171 -1.63 10.56 -5.22
N THR A 172 -0.99 9.63 -4.50
CA THR A 172 -0.05 8.68 -5.13
C THR A 172 -0.76 7.66 -6.01
N ILE A 173 -1.95 7.19 -5.61
CA ILE A 173 -2.78 6.28 -6.43
C ILE A 173 -3.22 6.99 -7.73
N PHE A 174 -3.73 8.21 -7.64
CA PHE A 174 -4.11 8.98 -8.82
C PHE A 174 -2.92 9.21 -9.75
N SER A 175 -1.76 9.56 -9.18
CA SER A 175 -0.54 9.77 -9.97
C SER A 175 -0.10 8.46 -10.67
N ALA A 176 -0.18 7.31 -9.98
CA ALA A 176 0.08 6.01 -10.58
C ALA A 176 -0.96 5.65 -11.67
N SER A 177 -2.24 5.98 -11.42
CA SER A 177 -3.31 5.74 -12.41
C SER A 177 -3.06 6.48 -13.72
N LEU A 178 -2.59 7.73 -13.66
CA LEU A 178 -2.23 8.51 -14.85
C LEU A 178 -1.10 7.87 -15.67
N THR A 179 -0.15 7.18 -15.03
CA THR A 179 0.93 6.48 -15.75
C THR A 179 0.40 5.26 -16.52
N GLN A 180 -0.71 4.68 -16.06
CA GLN A 180 -1.30 3.49 -16.66
C GLN A 180 -2.47 3.80 -17.61
N ARG A 181 -3.14 4.94 -17.41
CA ARG A 181 -4.27 5.42 -18.22
C ARG A 181 -4.10 6.91 -18.53
N PRO A 182 -3.27 7.26 -19.52
CA PRO A 182 -3.04 8.68 -19.90
C PRO A 182 -4.28 9.33 -20.53
N THR A 183 -5.34 8.58 -20.76
CA THR A 183 -6.66 9.08 -21.20
C THR A 183 -7.44 9.79 -20.10
N ILE A 184 -7.04 9.69 -18.83
CA ILE A 184 -7.68 10.36 -17.70
C ILE A 184 -7.56 11.87 -17.84
N LYS A 185 -8.71 12.56 -17.86
CA LYS A 185 -8.84 14.03 -18.03
C LYS A 185 -9.64 14.69 -16.93
N ASN A 186 -10.45 13.93 -16.18
CA ASN A 186 -11.36 14.46 -15.19
C ASN A 186 -11.10 13.81 -13.83
N LEU A 187 -11.11 14.64 -12.80
CA LEU A 187 -10.94 14.22 -11.41
C LEU A 187 -12.02 14.87 -10.54
N LYS A 188 -12.88 14.05 -9.93
CA LYS A 188 -13.88 14.47 -8.95
C LYS A 188 -13.34 14.19 -7.54
N ILE A 189 -13.44 15.14 -6.64
CA ILE A 189 -12.86 15.01 -5.30
C ILE A 189 -13.92 15.28 -4.24
N LYS A 190 -14.17 14.29 -3.40
CA LYS A 190 -14.92 14.39 -2.16
C LYS A 190 -14.00 14.27 -0.95
N GLY A 191 -13.92 15.28 -0.14
CA GLY A 191 -13.22 15.25 1.14
C GLY A 191 -14.16 15.50 2.31
N ARG A 192 -13.63 15.36 3.54
CA ARG A 192 -14.41 15.50 4.77
C ARG A 192 -14.77 16.96 5.09
N SER A 193 -13.87 17.91 4.84
CA SER A 193 -14.10 19.33 5.10
C SER A 193 -13.73 20.17 3.89
N ALA A 194 -14.53 21.20 3.61
CA ALA A 194 -14.34 22.10 2.46
C ALA A 194 -12.89 22.63 2.36
N GLY A 195 -12.33 23.14 3.46
CA GLY A 195 -10.98 23.73 3.44
C GLY A 195 -9.86 22.70 3.17
N SER A 196 -9.98 21.45 3.67
CA SER A 196 -8.98 20.41 3.38
C SER A 196 -9.14 19.87 1.97
N THR A 197 -10.37 19.79 1.48
CA THR A 197 -10.68 19.33 0.13
C THR A 197 -10.15 20.33 -0.90
N GLU A 198 -10.38 21.62 -0.69
CA GLU A 198 -9.88 22.65 -1.62
C GLU A 198 -8.34 22.69 -1.65
N ARG A 199 -7.66 22.56 -0.52
CA ARG A 199 -6.18 22.43 -0.53
C ARG A 199 -5.70 21.21 -1.32
N ALA A 200 -6.44 20.09 -1.23
CA ALA A 200 -6.11 18.91 -2.04
C ALA A 200 -6.39 19.16 -3.52
N ALA A 201 -7.52 19.77 -3.86
CA ALA A 201 -7.87 20.13 -5.24
C ALA A 201 -6.83 21.08 -5.86
N GLN A 202 -6.38 22.08 -5.09
CA GLN A 202 -5.33 22.99 -5.53
C GLN A 202 -4.02 22.24 -5.84
N TRP A 203 -3.61 21.31 -4.97
CA TRP A 203 -2.43 20.47 -5.22
C TRP A 203 -2.57 19.66 -6.52
N PHE A 204 -3.75 19.07 -6.80
CA PHE A 204 -3.99 18.35 -8.05
C PHE A 204 -3.93 19.25 -9.27
N ARG A 205 -4.54 20.45 -9.23
CA ARG A 205 -4.51 21.44 -10.32
C ARG A 205 -3.08 21.90 -10.64
N GLU A 206 -2.27 22.10 -9.60
CA GLU A 206 -0.86 22.51 -9.77
C GLU A 206 0.01 21.38 -10.32
N LYS A 207 -0.22 20.15 -9.84
CA LYS A 207 0.59 18.98 -10.23
C LYS A 207 0.21 18.43 -11.61
N PHE A 208 -1.09 18.53 -11.98
CA PHE A 208 -1.65 17.95 -13.20
C PHE A 208 -2.52 18.99 -13.93
N PRO A 209 -1.91 20.02 -14.53
CA PRO A 209 -2.65 21.13 -15.15
C PRO A 209 -3.54 20.71 -16.32
N GLU A 210 -3.30 19.54 -16.92
CA GLU A 210 -4.09 18.96 -18.00
C GLU A 210 -5.37 18.26 -17.52
N VAL A 211 -5.52 18.07 -16.19
CA VAL A 211 -6.66 17.37 -15.59
C VAL A 211 -7.68 18.41 -15.09
N ASN A 212 -8.93 18.25 -15.50
CA ASN A 212 -10.04 19.01 -14.95
C ASN A 212 -10.39 18.52 -13.55
N VAL A 213 -10.19 19.36 -12.51
CA VAL A 213 -10.39 19.00 -11.11
C VAL A 213 -11.64 19.67 -10.57
N GLU A 214 -12.63 18.85 -10.24
CA GLU A 214 -13.91 19.24 -9.65
C GLU A 214 -14.00 18.82 -8.18
N VAL A 215 -14.41 19.74 -7.30
CA VAL A 215 -14.77 19.42 -5.92
C VAL A 215 -16.26 19.16 -5.88
N VAL A 216 -16.64 18.00 -5.34
CA VAL A 216 -18.04 17.58 -5.24
C VAL A 216 -18.49 17.48 -3.78
N GLU A 217 -19.80 17.53 -3.55
CA GLU A 217 -20.37 17.62 -2.20
C GLU A 217 -20.66 16.25 -1.58
N THR A 218 -20.91 15.22 -2.40
CA THR A 218 -21.33 13.89 -1.94
C THR A 218 -20.42 12.79 -2.48
N GLU A 219 -20.42 11.64 -1.80
CA GLU A 219 -19.75 10.41 -2.29
C GLU A 219 -20.37 9.93 -3.61
N GLN A 220 -21.70 10.04 -3.72
CA GLN A 220 -22.42 9.69 -4.94
C GLN A 220 -21.92 10.49 -6.15
N GLU A 221 -21.81 11.82 -6.04
CA GLU A 221 -21.27 12.66 -7.12
C GLU A 221 -19.85 12.28 -7.52
N ALA A 222 -19.00 11.87 -6.56
CA ALA A 222 -17.66 11.40 -6.84
C ALA A 222 -17.64 10.06 -7.57
N ILE A 223 -18.60 9.18 -7.29
CA ILE A 223 -18.67 7.82 -7.85
C ILE A 223 -19.38 7.82 -9.20
N GLU A 224 -20.56 8.46 -9.31
CA GLU A 224 -21.38 8.43 -10.54
C GLU A 224 -20.59 8.91 -11.77
N GLY A 225 -20.58 8.06 -12.81
CA GLY A 225 -19.90 8.35 -14.07
C GLY A 225 -18.37 8.23 -14.01
N SER A 226 -17.76 7.86 -12.87
CA SER A 226 -16.32 7.63 -12.77
C SER A 226 -15.93 6.24 -13.27
N ASP A 227 -14.85 6.16 -14.04
CA ASP A 227 -14.26 4.90 -14.54
C ASP A 227 -13.43 4.22 -13.45
N ILE A 228 -12.76 5.02 -12.64
CA ILE A 228 -11.93 4.58 -11.53
C ILE A 228 -12.36 5.32 -10.27
N ILE A 229 -12.60 4.60 -9.20
CA ILE A 229 -13.00 5.17 -7.91
C ILE A 229 -11.94 4.82 -6.86
N ILE A 230 -11.41 5.83 -6.15
CA ILE A 230 -10.37 5.68 -5.14
C ILE A 230 -10.95 5.97 -3.75
N GLY A 231 -11.04 4.94 -2.90
CA GLY A 231 -11.47 5.06 -1.50
C GLY A 231 -10.29 5.25 -0.56
N GLY A 232 -9.84 6.50 -0.36
CA GLY A 232 -8.64 6.82 0.41
C GLY A 232 -8.86 7.26 1.86
N THR A 233 -10.02 6.97 2.45
CA THR A 233 -10.35 7.35 3.83
C THR A 233 -9.85 6.30 4.81
N SER A 234 -8.75 6.59 5.50
CA SER A 234 -8.10 5.65 6.44
C SER A 234 -8.64 5.71 7.87
N THR A 235 -9.33 6.77 8.25
CA THR A 235 -9.90 6.95 9.59
C THR A 235 -11.12 7.85 9.53
N SER A 236 -12.13 7.56 10.36
CA SER A 236 -13.28 8.43 10.58
C SER A 236 -13.44 8.73 12.07
N PRO A 237 -13.75 9.99 12.47
CA PRO A 237 -14.11 10.32 13.84
C PRO A 237 -15.42 9.65 14.28
N ASP A 238 -16.27 9.27 13.33
CA ASP A 238 -17.55 8.61 13.56
C ASP A 238 -17.42 7.07 13.56
N GLY A 239 -16.19 6.56 13.58
CA GLY A 239 -15.91 5.13 13.51
C GLY A 239 -16.34 4.51 12.18
N PRO A 240 -16.75 3.23 12.17
CA PRO A 240 -17.13 2.51 10.95
C PRO A 240 -18.27 3.15 10.17
N SER A 241 -19.23 3.81 10.84
CA SER A 241 -20.35 4.48 10.16
C SER A 241 -19.90 5.63 9.24
N GLY A 242 -18.74 6.19 9.48
CA GLY A 242 -18.15 7.25 8.68
C GLY A 242 -17.17 6.77 7.61
N PHE A 243 -17.06 5.47 7.35
CA PHE A 243 -16.29 4.96 6.23
C PHE A 243 -17.04 5.23 4.90
N PRO A 244 -16.32 5.49 3.80
CA PRO A 244 -16.92 5.67 2.47
C PRO A 244 -17.83 4.51 2.11
N TYR A 245 -18.98 4.82 1.49
CA TYR A 245 -19.93 3.81 1.08
C TYR A 245 -20.00 3.71 -0.46
N PHE A 246 -19.65 2.55 -0.99
CA PHE A 246 -19.72 2.25 -2.41
C PHE A 246 -21.03 1.50 -2.70
N LYS A 247 -22.09 2.25 -3.02
CA LYS A 247 -23.37 1.66 -3.40
C LYS A 247 -23.32 1.18 -4.85
N THR A 248 -23.81 -0.03 -5.08
CA THR A 248 -23.88 -0.65 -6.40
C THR A 248 -24.54 0.26 -7.43
N GLU A 249 -25.67 0.88 -7.08
CA GLU A 249 -26.45 1.75 -7.96
C GLU A 249 -25.74 3.03 -8.45
N TRP A 250 -24.63 3.41 -7.79
CA TRP A 250 -23.81 4.57 -8.19
C TRP A 250 -22.69 4.23 -9.16
N LEU A 251 -22.39 2.94 -9.29
CA LEU A 251 -21.32 2.45 -10.15
C LEU A 251 -21.83 2.30 -11.59
N LYS A 252 -21.10 2.83 -12.53
CA LYS A 252 -21.40 2.58 -13.94
C LYS A 252 -20.83 1.24 -14.41
N PRO A 253 -21.35 0.64 -15.47
CA PRO A 253 -20.69 -0.49 -16.11
C PRO A 253 -19.23 -0.15 -16.45
N GLY A 254 -18.34 -1.11 -16.27
CA GLY A 254 -16.91 -0.95 -16.49
C GLY A 254 -16.11 -0.31 -15.35
N ALA A 255 -16.77 0.13 -14.27
CA ALA A 255 -16.09 0.79 -13.16
C ALA A 255 -15.06 -0.10 -12.46
N LEU A 256 -13.96 0.52 -12.02
CA LEU A 256 -12.96 -0.08 -11.14
C LEU A 256 -12.97 0.65 -9.79
N VAL A 257 -13.32 -0.04 -8.71
CA VAL A 257 -13.24 0.45 -7.34
C VAL A 257 -11.89 0.02 -6.73
N LEU A 258 -11.09 0.97 -6.31
CA LEU A 258 -9.83 0.77 -5.58
C LEU A 258 -10.06 1.10 -4.10
N ALA A 259 -9.94 0.10 -3.24
CA ALA A 259 -10.15 0.22 -1.80
C ALA A 259 -8.88 -0.12 -1.01
N PRO A 260 -7.90 0.80 -0.93
CA PRO A 260 -6.68 0.64 -0.15
C PRO A 260 -6.86 1.01 1.33
N ALA A 261 -8.08 1.29 1.74
CA ALA A 261 -8.45 1.74 3.08
C ALA A 261 -9.87 1.30 3.42
N ALA A 262 -10.37 1.79 4.56
CA ALA A 262 -11.72 1.48 5.04
C ALA A 262 -12.82 1.83 4.01
N ALA A 263 -13.74 0.91 3.81
CA ALA A 263 -14.90 1.09 2.94
C ALA A 263 -16.09 0.24 3.41
N ARG A 264 -17.29 0.74 3.12
CA ARG A 264 -18.55 0.00 3.23
C ARG A 264 -19.12 -0.27 1.85
N PHE A 265 -19.83 -1.36 1.70
CA PHE A 265 -20.43 -1.80 0.46
C PHE A 265 -21.63 -2.70 0.75
N ASP A 266 -22.45 -2.96 -0.25
CA ASP A 266 -23.57 -3.88 -0.16
C ASP A 266 -23.07 -5.32 -0.31
N ASP A 267 -23.43 -6.24 0.59
CA ASP A 267 -23.05 -7.66 0.49
C ASP A 267 -23.55 -8.29 -0.81
N ASP A 268 -24.75 -7.91 -1.28
CA ASP A 268 -25.31 -8.38 -2.55
C ASP A 268 -24.42 -8.00 -3.75
N PHE A 269 -23.80 -6.81 -3.72
CA PHE A 269 -22.89 -6.36 -4.77
C PHE A 269 -21.66 -7.27 -4.89
N VAL A 270 -21.05 -7.62 -3.76
CA VAL A 270 -19.84 -8.47 -3.76
C VAL A 270 -20.16 -9.94 -4.08
N THR A 271 -21.39 -10.38 -3.88
CA THR A 271 -21.80 -11.77 -4.17
C THR A 271 -22.34 -12.00 -5.58
N SER A 272 -22.75 -10.94 -6.29
CA SER A 272 -23.44 -11.09 -7.58
C SER A 272 -22.85 -10.27 -8.73
N ASP A 273 -22.45 -9.01 -8.50
CA ASP A 273 -22.21 -8.05 -9.58
C ASP A 273 -20.76 -7.65 -9.76
N ALA A 274 -19.93 -7.77 -8.69
CA ALA A 274 -18.53 -7.39 -8.73
C ALA A 274 -17.60 -8.58 -8.97
N ARG A 275 -16.55 -8.36 -9.75
CA ARG A 275 -15.36 -9.23 -9.76
C ARG A 275 -14.41 -8.78 -8.66
N LEU A 276 -14.21 -9.66 -7.66
CA LEU A 276 -13.43 -9.34 -6.47
C LEU A 276 -11.96 -9.65 -6.69
N VAL A 277 -11.12 -8.66 -6.43
CA VAL A 277 -9.67 -8.78 -6.54
C VAL A 277 -9.04 -8.32 -5.24
N VAL A 278 -8.02 -9.02 -4.79
CA VAL A 278 -7.21 -8.66 -3.62
C VAL A 278 -5.74 -8.56 -4.04
N ASP A 279 -4.96 -7.80 -3.29
CA ASP A 279 -3.50 -7.79 -3.46
C ASP A 279 -2.93 -9.19 -3.21
N PHE A 280 -3.31 -9.83 -2.10
CA PHE A 280 -2.92 -11.21 -1.82
C PHE A 280 -3.84 -11.89 -0.80
N LYS A 281 -4.50 -12.99 -1.17
CA LYS A 281 -5.41 -13.76 -0.30
C LYS A 281 -4.75 -14.23 1.00
N GLY A 282 -3.48 -14.63 0.94
CA GLY A 282 -2.74 -15.10 2.10
C GLY A 282 -2.62 -14.06 3.22
N LEU A 283 -2.62 -12.77 2.90
CA LEU A 283 -2.63 -11.69 3.89
C LEU A 283 -3.94 -11.67 4.70
N TYR A 284 -5.08 -11.78 4.03
CA TYR A 284 -6.40 -11.74 4.68
C TYR A 284 -6.66 -13.00 5.48
N ALA A 285 -6.22 -14.15 4.97
CA ALA A 285 -6.24 -15.42 5.71
C ALA A 285 -5.43 -15.32 7.00
N GLU A 286 -4.24 -14.70 6.95
CA GLU A 286 -3.40 -14.55 8.12
C GLU A 286 -3.99 -13.56 9.13
N TRP A 287 -4.55 -12.43 8.68
CA TRP A 287 -5.26 -11.51 9.58
C TRP A 287 -6.42 -12.18 10.30
N PHE A 288 -7.18 -13.02 9.60
CA PHE A 288 -8.24 -13.82 10.23
C PHE A 288 -7.67 -14.80 11.27
N ASN A 289 -6.57 -15.49 10.97
CA ASN A 289 -5.93 -16.42 11.89
C ASN A 289 -5.33 -15.73 13.13
N GLU A 290 -4.69 -14.57 12.93
CA GLU A 290 -4.06 -13.79 14.01
C GLU A 290 -5.07 -13.17 14.98
N ASN A 291 -6.25 -12.76 14.49
CA ASN A 291 -7.23 -12.00 15.27
C ASN A 291 -8.42 -12.87 15.73
N GLY A 292 -8.72 -13.97 15.02
CA GLY A 292 -9.83 -14.86 15.30
C GLY A 292 -11.17 -14.38 14.73
N PRO A 293 -12.19 -15.28 14.75
CA PRO A 293 -13.48 -15.05 14.07
C PRO A 293 -14.38 -14.00 14.74
N ASP A 294 -14.07 -13.61 15.97
CA ASP A 294 -14.86 -12.62 16.73
C ASP A 294 -14.48 -11.16 16.41
N VAL A 295 -13.37 -10.95 15.68
CA VAL A 295 -12.89 -9.62 15.31
C VAL A 295 -13.43 -9.26 13.92
N THR A 296 -14.29 -8.26 13.86
CA THR A 296 -14.92 -7.84 12.60
C THR A 296 -13.95 -7.06 11.71
N TYR A 297 -14.21 -7.02 10.40
CA TYR A 297 -13.35 -6.30 9.45
C TYR A 297 -13.26 -4.78 9.76
N GLU A 298 -14.29 -4.18 10.36
CA GLU A 298 -14.25 -2.78 10.79
C GLU A 298 -13.22 -2.54 11.90
N GLN A 299 -13.04 -3.54 12.77
CA GLN A 299 -11.99 -3.51 13.80
C GLN A 299 -10.59 -3.73 13.20
N LEU A 300 -10.53 -4.41 12.04
CA LEU A 300 -9.32 -4.61 11.23
C LEU A 300 -9.17 -3.53 10.17
N LEU A 301 -9.25 -2.26 10.54
CA LEU A 301 -9.08 -1.09 9.66
C LEU A 301 -10.20 -0.90 8.62
N GLY A 302 -11.25 -1.69 8.60
CA GLY A 302 -12.36 -1.58 7.65
C GLY A 302 -11.99 -1.92 6.20
N ILE A 303 -10.91 -2.65 5.98
CA ILE A 303 -10.44 -3.02 4.63
C ILE A 303 -11.37 -4.11 4.06
N PRO A 304 -11.98 -3.92 2.88
CA PRO A 304 -12.97 -4.84 2.32
C PRO A 304 -12.53 -6.29 2.21
N GLY A 305 -11.29 -6.54 1.86
CA GLY A 305 -10.75 -7.91 1.75
C GLY A 305 -10.87 -8.73 3.03
N ASN A 306 -10.85 -8.10 4.22
CA ASN A 306 -11.10 -8.80 5.47
C ASN A 306 -12.57 -9.27 5.55
N ARG A 307 -13.54 -8.40 5.18
CA ARG A 307 -14.95 -8.81 5.13
C ARG A 307 -15.18 -9.94 4.12
N TRP A 308 -14.54 -9.87 2.95
CA TRP A 308 -14.66 -10.92 1.94
C TRP A 308 -14.07 -12.24 2.44
N TRP A 309 -12.97 -12.19 3.19
CA TRP A 309 -12.42 -13.40 3.81
C TRP A 309 -13.34 -13.97 4.90
N ASP A 310 -13.97 -13.10 5.73
CA ASP A 310 -15.02 -13.52 6.67
C ASP A 310 -16.16 -14.22 5.92
N MET A 311 -16.64 -13.66 4.80
CA MET A 311 -17.69 -14.25 3.96
C MET A 311 -17.28 -15.60 3.36
N VAL A 312 -15.98 -15.81 3.06
CA VAL A 312 -15.46 -17.13 2.66
C VAL A 312 -15.55 -18.12 3.83
N GLN A 313 -15.20 -17.71 5.04
CA GLN A 313 -15.31 -18.57 6.24
C GLN A 313 -16.77 -18.85 6.60
N GLU A 314 -17.67 -17.91 6.38
CA GLU A 314 -19.12 -18.07 6.55
C GLU A 314 -19.76 -18.95 5.46
N GLY A 315 -19.06 -19.19 4.35
CA GLY A 315 -19.57 -19.96 3.20
C GLY A 315 -20.49 -19.17 2.26
N THR A 316 -20.54 -17.83 2.41
CA THR A 316 -21.31 -16.93 1.54
C THR A 316 -20.57 -16.65 0.24
N LEU A 317 -19.22 -16.58 0.29
CA LEU A 317 -18.33 -16.56 -0.86
C LEU A 317 -17.50 -17.85 -0.92
N LYS A 318 -17.01 -18.19 -2.10
CA LYS A 318 -15.96 -19.21 -2.25
C LYS A 318 -14.61 -18.52 -2.35
N GLU A 319 -13.55 -19.15 -1.88
CA GLU A 319 -12.20 -18.62 -2.06
C GLU A 319 -11.84 -18.40 -3.54
N SER A 320 -12.42 -19.21 -4.44
CA SER A 320 -12.26 -19.06 -5.89
C SER A 320 -12.90 -17.79 -6.46
N ASP A 321 -13.82 -17.16 -5.74
CA ASP A 321 -14.47 -15.93 -6.17
C ASP A 321 -13.57 -14.71 -5.93
N LEU A 322 -12.51 -14.88 -5.12
CA LEU A 322 -11.46 -13.88 -4.91
C LEU A 322 -10.26 -14.17 -5.83
N ALA A 323 -9.85 -13.20 -6.64
CA ALA A 323 -8.63 -13.30 -7.44
C ALA A 323 -7.48 -12.51 -6.76
N ASN A 324 -6.26 -13.07 -6.77
CA ASN A 324 -5.07 -12.25 -6.50
C ASN A 324 -4.75 -11.42 -7.74
N ILE A 325 -4.41 -10.15 -7.58
CA ILE A 325 -3.96 -9.32 -8.70
C ILE A 325 -2.67 -9.88 -9.36
N GLY A 326 -1.80 -10.52 -8.56
CA GLY A 326 -0.60 -11.19 -9.06
C GLY A 326 -0.89 -12.34 -10.02
N ASP A 327 -1.93 -13.14 -9.77
CA ASP A 327 -2.37 -14.22 -10.66
C ASP A 327 -2.91 -13.65 -11.99
N ILE A 328 -3.57 -12.50 -11.94
CA ILE A 328 -4.06 -11.80 -13.15
C ILE A 328 -2.88 -11.23 -13.93
N ALA A 329 -1.94 -10.59 -13.27
CA ALA A 329 -0.74 -10.03 -13.90
C ALA A 329 0.16 -11.11 -14.55
N ASP A 330 0.22 -12.30 -13.95
CA ASP A 330 0.97 -13.46 -14.48
C ASP A 330 0.18 -14.24 -15.58
N GLY A 331 -1.06 -13.81 -15.87
CA GLY A 331 -1.90 -14.45 -16.89
C GLY A 331 -2.52 -15.79 -16.48
N LEU A 332 -2.44 -16.15 -15.20
CA LEU A 332 -3.01 -17.40 -14.66
C LEU A 332 -4.52 -17.28 -14.43
N VAL A 333 -4.98 -16.07 -14.14
CA VAL A 333 -6.40 -15.72 -13.98
C VAL A 333 -6.75 -14.64 -15.01
N GLN A 334 -7.90 -14.77 -15.65
CA GLN A 334 -8.38 -13.80 -16.62
C GLN A 334 -8.71 -12.47 -15.93
N GLY A 335 -8.09 -11.39 -16.38
CA GLY A 335 -8.43 -10.01 -16.02
C GLY A 335 -9.74 -9.55 -16.68
N ARG A 336 -9.83 -8.24 -17.01
CA ARG A 336 -11.00 -7.67 -17.72
C ARG A 336 -11.21 -8.34 -19.08
N THR A 337 -12.45 -8.74 -19.35
CA THR A 337 -12.83 -9.38 -20.62
C THR A 337 -13.73 -8.48 -21.47
N ASN A 338 -14.41 -7.51 -20.88
CA ASN A 338 -15.27 -6.55 -21.56
C ASN A 338 -15.38 -5.24 -20.76
N ASP A 339 -15.96 -4.21 -21.36
CA ASP A 339 -16.07 -2.88 -20.76
C ASP A 339 -17.27 -2.70 -19.82
N GLU A 340 -18.01 -3.76 -19.53
CA GLU A 340 -19.16 -3.72 -18.60
C GLU A 340 -18.84 -4.32 -17.23
N GLU A 341 -17.81 -5.19 -17.12
CA GLU A 341 -17.41 -5.79 -15.85
C GLU A 341 -17.03 -4.74 -14.82
N ILE A 342 -17.59 -4.84 -13.63
CA ILE A 342 -17.23 -4.01 -12.48
C ILE A 342 -16.21 -4.78 -11.64
N PHE A 343 -15.08 -4.14 -11.35
CA PHE A 343 -14.06 -4.70 -10.46
C PHE A 343 -14.03 -3.97 -9.13
N PHE A 344 -13.93 -4.75 -8.05
CA PHE A 344 -13.67 -4.23 -6.72
C PHE A 344 -12.34 -4.79 -6.24
N TYR A 345 -11.32 -3.93 -6.17
CA TYR A 345 -9.97 -4.29 -5.78
C TYR A 345 -9.66 -3.78 -4.37
N SER A 346 -9.56 -4.70 -3.42
CA SER A 346 -9.16 -4.43 -2.04
C SER A 346 -7.65 -4.58 -1.86
N ILE A 347 -7.03 -3.64 -1.17
CA ILE A 347 -5.58 -3.57 -1.00
C ILE A 347 -5.25 -3.42 0.48
N GLY A 348 -4.59 -4.41 1.08
CA GLY A 348 -4.10 -4.38 2.46
C GLY A 348 -2.69 -3.79 2.56
N GLY A 349 -1.88 -3.99 1.52
CA GLY A 349 -0.47 -3.62 1.45
C GLY A 349 0.42 -4.58 2.23
N MET A 350 1.63 -4.84 1.73
CA MET A 350 2.49 -5.88 2.27
C MET A 350 3.95 -5.43 2.39
N PRO A 351 4.73 -5.98 3.33
CA PRO A 351 6.14 -5.63 3.51
C PRO A 351 7.02 -5.97 2.29
N VAL A 352 6.70 -6.98 1.50
CA VAL A 352 7.44 -7.33 0.27
C VAL A 352 7.48 -6.19 -0.74
N GLU A 353 6.44 -5.37 -0.79
CA GLU A 353 6.33 -4.19 -1.66
C GLU A 353 7.36 -3.11 -1.27
N ASP A 354 7.60 -2.95 0.04
CA ASP A 354 8.62 -2.03 0.53
C ASP A 354 10.03 -2.56 0.21
N VAL A 355 10.26 -3.89 0.33
CA VAL A 355 11.56 -4.52 0.06
C VAL A 355 11.93 -4.41 -1.42
N SER A 356 11.01 -4.75 -2.32
CA SER A 356 11.28 -4.71 -3.76
C SER A 356 11.57 -3.29 -4.26
N TRP A 357 10.77 -2.30 -3.85
CA TRP A 357 11.01 -0.91 -4.23
C TRP A 357 12.30 -0.35 -3.61
N ALA A 358 12.58 -0.69 -2.33
CA ALA A 358 13.84 -0.32 -1.69
C ALA A 358 15.06 -0.92 -2.42
N THR A 359 14.95 -2.14 -2.94
CA THR A 359 16.03 -2.78 -3.72
C THR A 359 16.34 -2.01 -4.99
N ASP A 360 15.30 -1.65 -5.78
CA ASP A 360 15.49 -0.86 -7.00
C ASP A 360 16.10 0.53 -6.70
N LEU A 361 15.66 1.16 -5.61
CA LEU A 361 16.20 2.46 -5.19
C LEU A 361 17.64 2.34 -4.70
N TYR A 362 17.98 1.27 -3.99
CA TYR A 362 19.36 1.00 -3.58
C TYR A 362 20.27 0.81 -4.79
N GLU A 363 19.87 -0.05 -5.74
CA GLU A 363 20.65 -0.29 -6.95
C GLU A 363 20.87 1.01 -7.76
N ASN A 364 19.82 1.82 -7.87
CA ASN A 364 19.89 3.11 -8.56
C ASN A 364 20.80 4.10 -7.83
N ALA A 365 20.71 4.17 -6.49
CA ALA A 365 21.55 5.00 -5.67
C ALA A 365 23.04 4.61 -5.80
N VAL A 366 23.35 3.32 -5.70
CA VAL A 366 24.71 2.80 -5.89
C VAL A 366 25.24 3.14 -7.28
N SER A 367 24.43 2.93 -8.32
CA SER A 367 24.85 3.22 -9.71
C SER A 367 25.17 4.69 -9.96
N LYS A 368 24.52 5.59 -9.23
CA LYS A 368 24.70 7.05 -9.32
C LYS A 368 25.70 7.61 -8.30
N GLY A 369 26.20 6.77 -7.38
CA GLY A 369 27.09 7.22 -6.30
C GLY A 369 26.38 8.11 -5.27
N ILE A 370 25.06 7.91 -5.07
CA ILE A 370 24.22 8.60 -4.09
C ILE A 370 24.29 7.89 -2.75
N GLY A 371 24.20 8.63 -1.66
CA GLY A 371 24.15 8.12 -0.30
C GLY A 371 25.42 8.32 0.49
N THR A 372 25.25 8.37 1.80
CA THR A 372 26.36 8.49 2.76
C THR A 372 26.83 7.11 3.16
N LYS A 373 28.09 6.79 2.83
CA LYS A 373 28.69 5.51 3.23
C LYS A 373 28.98 5.51 4.72
N LEU A 374 28.50 4.51 5.41
CA LEU A 374 28.70 4.26 6.84
C LEU A 374 29.38 2.91 7.05
N ASN A 375 30.22 2.82 8.05
CA ASN A 375 30.91 1.59 8.42
C ASN A 375 30.18 0.94 9.62
N LEU A 376 29.87 -0.35 9.53
CA LEU A 376 29.33 -1.12 10.64
C LEU A 376 30.48 -1.62 11.54
N TRP A 377 31.52 -2.21 10.92
CA TRP A 377 32.79 -2.59 11.54
C TRP A 377 33.84 -2.90 10.46
N ASP A 378 35.10 -2.82 10.83
CA ASP A 378 36.21 -3.33 10.02
C ASP A 378 36.45 -4.81 10.33
N VAL A 379 36.46 -5.16 11.61
CA VAL A 379 36.52 -6.53 12.14
C VAL A 379 35.53 -6.64 13.28
N PRO A 380 34.64 -7.64 13.29
CA PRO A 380 33.70 -7.80 14.39
C PRO A 380 34.45 -8.13 15.69
N GLU A 381 34.02 -7.49 16.81
CA GLU A 381 34.64 -7.69 18.15
C GLU A 381 34.47 -9.14 18.63
N LEU A 382 33.31 -9.74 18.33
CA LEU A 382 32.97 -11.11 18.72
C LEU A 382 32.64 -11.91 17.47
N SER A 383 33.50 -12.82 17.07
CA SER A 383 33.33 -13.68 15.90
C SER A 383 33.75 -15.13 16.20
#